data_29975326fe72f0cd1a7c7c79a7f35a6f
#
_entry.id   29975326fe72f0cd1a7c7c79a7f35a6f
#
_cell.length_a   1.000
_cell.length_b   1.000
_cell.length_c   1.000
_cell.angle_alpha   90.00
_cell.angle_beta   90.00
_cell.angle_gamma   90.00
#
_symmetry.space_group_name_H-M   'P 1'
#
loop_
_entity.id
_entity.type
_entity.pdbx_description
1 polymer ?
#
loop_
_entity_poly.entity_id
_entity_poly.type
_entity_poly.pdbx_seq_one_letter_code
_entity_poly.pdbx_strand_id
1 'polypeptide(L)'
;MKKSALQVARAAYQPKLPKALQGAVKAVEGAATQSVGNQDEIKALFPNTYGMPVIEFAQADSENGEAINVGIILSGGQAPGGHNVITGLYDGVKSLNKNSKLYGFLMGPGGLVDHKYIEFTDEFVDEYRNTGGFDIIGSGRTKLEKESQFESGIQILRELGIKALVIIGGDDSNTNACVLAEYYAAKKYGVQVIGCPKTIDGDLKNEQIETSFGFDTACKTYSELIGNIQRDCNSARKYWHFIKLMGRSASHIALECALETQPNVCLISEEIEHNDMSLDDVVTYVAKVVADRAADGNNFGTVLIPEGLIEFIPAIGKLIKELNEVLTDPKTGESREFESKDAQVAFVKSHIAPENLAILESLPSDVERQLCLDRDPHGNVQVSLIETEKLLSAMVAKKLEAWKKEGKYNGKFSPQHHFFGYEGRCAAPSNYDADYCYSLGYNASRLISNGKTGYMSIIKNTTAPAAEWIAGGVPITMMMNMERRNGAMKPVIRKALVRLDGAPFKYFAAHRDEWAKNTCYVYPGPIQYWGPSEVCDQCTKTLALEQE
;
A
#
# COMPACT_ATOMS: atom_id res chain seq x y z
N MET A 1 21.99 -5.95 14.00
CA MET A 1 20.75 -5.60 14.78
C MET A 1 20.60 -6.57 15.95
N LYS A 2 20.17 -6.10 17.15
CA LYS A 2 19.92 -7.02 18.29
C LYS A 2 18.55 -7.67 18.09
N LYS A 3 18.52 -8.98 17.85
CA LYS A 3 17.30 -9.77 17.59
C LYS A 3 16.76 -10.38 18.88
N SER A 4 15.42 -10.40 19.02
CA SER A 4 14.76 -11.22 20.03
C SER A 4 14.83 -12.72 19.64
N ALA A 5 14.62 -13.62 20.60
CA ALA A 5 14.57 -15.05 20.33
C ALA A 5 13.48 -15.41 19.30
N LEU A 6 12.35 -14.68 19.32
CA LEU A 6 11.26 -14.87 18.35
C LEU A 6 11.68 -14.47 16.92
N GLN A 7 12.42 -13.36 16.77
CA GLN A 7 12.97 -12.96 15.47
C GLN A 7 14.02 -13.95 14.96
N VAL A 8 14.84 -14.52 15.84
CA VAL A 8 15.80 -15.58 15.46
C VAL A 8 15.05 -16.82 14.96
N ALA A 9 14.02 -17.26 15.69
CA ALA A 9 13.18 -18.38 15.26
C ALA A 9 12.46 -18.09 13.93
N ARG A 10 11.92 -16.87 13.76
CA ARG A 10 11.26 -16.45 12.52
C ARG A 10 12.23 -16.37 11.34
N ALA A 11 13.46 -15.94 11.56
CA ALA A 11 14.50 -15.91 10.51
C ALA A 11 14.81 -17.30 9.94
N ALA A 12 14.57 -18.36 10.70
CA ALA A 12 14.75 -19.74 10.24
C ALA A 12 13.64 -20.24 9.29
N TYR A 13 12.51 -19.53 9.20
CA TYR A 13 11.47 -19.87 8.23
C TYR A 13 12.01 -19.82 6.82
N GLN A 14 11.82 -20.90 6.06
CA GLN A 14 12.24 -20.99 4.66
C GLN A 14 11.04 -20.67 3.76
N PRO A 15 11.02 -19.50 3.10
CA PRO A 15 9.95 -19.15 2.17
C PRO A 15 9.86 -20.16 1.03
N LYS A 16 8.63 -20.50 0.66
CA LYS A 16 8.34 -21.45 -0.40
C LYS A 16 8.40 -20.78 -1.76
N LEU A 17 8.83 -21.54 -2.77
CA LEU A 17 8.90 -21.08 -4.17
C LEU A 17 7.92 -21.86 -5.04
N PRO A 18 7.39 -21.23 -6.10
CA PRO A 18 6.76 -21.93 -7.22
C PRO A 18 7.66 -23.04 -7.76
N LYS A 19 7.08 -24.18 -8.10
CA LYS A 19 7.84 -25.32 -8.63
C LYS A 19 8.67 -24.93 -9.86
N ALA A 20 8.14 -24.06 -10.72
CA ALA A 20 8.85 -23.57 -11.90
C ALA A 20 10.18 -22.88 -11.55
N LEU A 21 10.26 -22.17 -10.40
CA LEU A 21 11.45 -21.42 -10.00
C LEU A 21 12.49 -22.26 -9.23
N GLN A 22 12.20 -23.52 -8.92
CA GLN A 22 13.10 -24.42 -8.17
C GLN A 22 14.25 -24.99 -9.00
N GLY A 23 14.40 -24.57 -10.26
CA GLY A 23 15.44 -25.01 -11.18
C GLY A 23 15.69 -23.97 -12.27
N ALA A 24 16.33 -24.42 -13.35
CA ALA A 24 16.49 -23.60 -14.56
C ALA A 24 15.14 -23.30 -15.21
N VAL A 25 14.99 -22.10 -15.72
CA VAL A 25 13.74 -21.66 -16.35
C VAL A 25 13.96 -21.11 -17.75
N LYS A 26 12.90 -21.15 -18.56
CA LYS A 26 12.79 -20.41 -19.81
C LYS A 26 11.52 -19.56 -19.81
N ALA A 27 11.63 -18.38 -20.38
CA ALA A 27 10.48 -17.51 -20.59
C ALA A 27 9.60 -18.05 -21.72
N VAL A 28 8.31 -18.20 -21.44
CA VAL A 28 7.28 -18.53 -22.44
C VAL A 28 6.49 -17.24 -22.68
N GLU A 29 6.54 -16.75 -23.90
CA GLU A 29 5.88 -15.51 -24.30
C GLU A 29 4.41 -15.77 -24.65
N GLY A 30 3.53 -14.97 -24.04
CA GLY A 30 2.10 -14.92 -24.36
C GLY A 30 1.79 -13.95 -25.50
N ALA A 31 0.57 -13.44 -25.51
CA ALA A 31 0.16 -12.43 -26.49
C ALA A 31 0.79 -11.06 -26.22
N ALA A 32 0.99 -10.29 -27.28
CA ALA A 32 1.36 -8.88 -27.19
C ALA A 32 0.29 -8.09 -26.39
N THR A 33 0.74 -7.13 -25.60
CA THR A 33 -0.13 -6.37 -24.70
C THR A 33 -0.44 -4.97 -25.23
N GLN A 34 -1.46 -4.35 -24.66
CA GLN A 34 -1.81 -2.95 -24.87
C GLN A 34 -2.05 -2.29 -23.51
N SER A 35 -1.87 -0.99 -23.43
CA SER A 35 -2.21 -0.23 -22.22
C SER A 35 -3.71 -0.22 -21.94
N VAL A 36 -4.09 -0.12 -20.66
CA VAL A 36 -5.51 -0.10 -20.25
C VAL A 36 -6.29 1.11 -20.72
N GLY A 37 -5.59 2.18 -21.15
CA GLY A 37 -6.18 3.39 -21.73
C GLY A 37 -5.14 4.21 -22.48
N ASN A 38 -5.58 5.21 -23.26
CA ASN A 38 -4.72 6.15 -23.99
C ASN A 38 -3.61 5.43 -24.78
N GLN A 39 -3.97 4.42 -25.55
CA GLN A 39 -3.01 3.49 -26.15
C GLN A 39 -2.00 4.18 -27.07
N ASP A 40 -2.44 5.11 -27.89
CA ASP A 40 -1.56 5.83 -28.83
C ASP A 40 -0.58 6.74 -28.10
N GLU A 41 -1.04 7.45 -27.07
CA GLU A 41 -0.20 8.33 -26.27
C GLU A 41 0.83 7.53 -25.47
N ILE A 42 0.43 6.42 -24.82
CA ILE A 42 1.35 5.55 -24.07
C ILE A 42 2.37 4.93 -25.05
N LYS A 43 1.94 4.45 -26.21
CA LYS A 43 2.85 3.92 -27.23
C LYS A 43 3.86 4.96 -27.72
N ALA A 44 3.44 6.21 -27.88
CA ALA A 44 4.31 7.30 -28.29
C ALA A 44 5.36 7.64 -27.20
N LEU A 45 4.99 7.54 -25.92
CA LEU A 45 5.90 7.79 -24.80
C LEU A 45 6.88 6.62 -24.52
N PHE A 46 6.48 5.39 -24.83
CA PHE A 46 7.22 4.17 -24.51
C PHE A 46 7.46 3.27 -25.74
N PRO A 47 8.05 3.79 -26.85
CA PRO A 47 8.16 3.06 -28.10
C PRO A 47 9.03 1.79 -28.02
N ASN A 48 9.95 1.67 -27.05
CA ASN A 48 10.82 0.51 -26.88
C ASN A 48 10.25 -0.55 -25.91
N THR A 49 9.29 -0.16 -25.03
CA THR A 49 8.74 -1.06 -24.00
C THR A 49 7.23 -1.31 -24.15
N TYR A 50 6.56 -0.64 -25.09
CA TYR A 50 5.14 -0.85 -25.38
C TYR A 50 4.91 -2.11 -26.22
N GLY A 51 3.83 -2.83 -25.92
CA GLY A 51 3.37 -3.96 -26.73
C GLY A 51 4.11 -5.27 -26.49
N MET A 52 5.05 -5.31 -25.54
CA MET A 52 5.72 -6.54 -25.15
C MET A 52 4.72 -7.59 -24.63
N PRO A 53 5.01 -8.92 -24.78
CA PRO A 53 4.12 -9.98 -24.32
C PRO A 53 4.16 -10.15 -22.80
N VAL A 54 3.09 -10.69 -22.21
CA VAL A 54 3.14 -11.28 -20.87
C VAL A 54 4.05 -12.52 -20.92
N ILE A 55 4.80 -12.77 -19.84
CA ILE A 55 5.72 -13.89 -19.73
C ILE A 55 5.30 -14.78 -18.58
N GLU A 56 5.36 -16.08 -18.80
CA GLU A 56 5.33 -17.12 -17.78
C GLU A 56 6.61 -17.95 -17.83
N PHE A 57 7.09 -18.41 -16.68
CA PHE A 57 8.26 -19.28 -16.62
C PHE A 57 7.86 -20.75 -16.62
N ALA A 58 8.50 -21.51 -17.50
CA ALA A 58 8.48 -22.96 -17.51
C ALA A 58 9.85 -23.51 -17.15
N GLN A 59 9.90 -24.72 -16.61
CA GLN A 59 11.15 -25.42 -16.35
C GLN A 59 11.96 -25.61 -17.65
N ALA A 60 13.28 -25.55 -17.54
CA ALA A 60 14.23 -25.76 -18.62
C ALA A 60 15.37 -26.69 -18.17
N ASP A 61 16.10 -27.25 -19.12
CA ASP A 61 17.26 -28.13 -18.83
C ASP A 61 18.47 -27.29 -18.34
N SER A 62 18.58 -26.05 -18.81
CA SER A 62 19.67 -25.14 -18.47
C SER A 62 19.22 -23.69 -18.55
N GLU A 63 19.91 -22.81 -17.84
CA GLU A 63 19.69 -21.36 -17.84
C GLU A 63 21.03 -20.64 -17.98
N ASN A 64 21.01 -19.38 -18.45
CA ASN A 64 22.21 -18.56 -18.50
C ASN A 64 22.73 -18.29 -17.08
N GLY A 65 23.89 -18.81 -16.78
CA GLY A 65 24.57 -18.71 -15.48
C GLY A 65 25.73 -17.72 -15.46
N GLU A 66 25.76 -16.71 -16.33
CA GLU A 66 26.76 -15.65 -16.26
C GLU A 66 26.61 -14.82 -14.98
N ALA A 67 27.74 -14.42 -14.39
CA ALA A 67 27.73 -13.55 -13.23
C ALA A 67 27.19 -12.16 -13.60
N ILE A 68 26.26 -11.65 -12.80
CA ILE A 68 25.60 -10.37 -13.02
C ILE A 68 25.58 -9.53 -11.74
N ASN A 69 25.90 -8.25 -11.88
CA ASN A 69 25.70 -7.27 -10.79
C ASN A 69 24.31 -6.63 -10.95
N VAL A 70 23.55 -6.62 -9.87
CA VAL A 70 22.18 -6.11 -9.83
C VAL A 70 22.09 -5.00 -8.77
N GLY A 71 21.39 -3.91 -9.08
CA GLY A 71 21.03 -2.86 -8.14
C GLY A 71 19.59 -3.03 -7.66
N ILE A 72 19.30 -2.63 -6.41
CA ILE A 72 17.94 -2.66 -5.87
C ILE A 72 17.61 -1.38 -5.12
N ILE A 73 16.35 -0.94 -5.26
CA ILE A 73 15.80 0.28 -4.65
C ILE A 73 14.49 -0.05 -3.96
N LEU A 74 14.34 0.37 -2.69
CA LEU A 74 13.05 0.43 -2.00
C LEU A 74 12.45 1.83 -2.17
N SER A 75 11.27 1.94 -2.79
CA SER A 75 10.65 3.22 -3.13
C SER A 75 9.26 3.38 -2.51
N GLY A 76 9.01 4.55 -1.94
CA GLY A 76 7.73 4.92 -1.34
C GLY A 76 7.56 4.46 0.11
N GLY A 77 6.31 4.33 0.56
CA GLY A 77 5.99 3.87 1.92
C GLY A 77 6.33 2.41 2.13
N GLN A 78 6.59 2.05 3.37
CA GLN A 78 6.95 0.69 3.75
C GLN A 78 5.77 -0.29 3.60
N ALA A 79 6.08 -1.57 3.43
CA ALA A 79 5.14 -2.67 3.43
C ALA A 79 5.81 -3.94 3.96
N PRO A 80 5.08 -4.82 4.67
CA PRO A 80 5.62 -6.11 5.10
C PRO A 80 6.11 -6.94 3.92
N GLY A 81 7.27 -7.57 4.05
CA GLY A 81 7.83 -8.44 3.02
C GLY A 81 8.86 -7.79 2.08
N GLY A 82 9.12 -6.48 2.19
CA GLY A 82 10.16 -5.83 1.37
C GLY A 82 11.53 -6.46 1.52
N HIS A 83 11.91 -6.85 2.74
CA HIS A 83 13.15 -7.58 2.99
C HIS A 83 13.15 -8.97 2.33
N ASN A 84 11.98 -9.64 2.28
CA ASN A 84 11.86 -10.93 1.60
C ASN A 84 11.99 -10.81 0.07
N VAL A 85 11.55 -9.71 -0.54
CA VAL A 85 11.83 -9.45 -1.97
C VAL A 85 13.34 -9.32 -2.20
N ILE A 86 14.03 -8.58 -1.33
CA ILE A 86 15.49 -8.43 -1.41
C ILE A 86 16.21 -9.76 -1.22
N THR A 87 15.84 -10.54 -0.19
CA THR A 87 16.46 -11.85 0.08
C THR A 87 16.18 -12.84 -1.04
N GLY A 88 14.96 -12.83 -1.60
CA GLY A 88 14.61 -13.65 -2.77
C GLY A 88 15.42 -13.28 -4.00
N LEU A 89 15.61 -11.99 -4.28
CA LEU A 89 16.46 -11.54 -5.38
C LEU A 89 17.92 -11.92 -5.15
N TYR A 90 18.44 -11.72 -3.93
CA TYR A 90 19.80 -12.08 -3.55
C TYR A 90 20.07 -13.57 -3.79
N ASP A 91 19.23 -14.43 -3.22
CA ASP A 91 19.34 -15.88 -3.38
C ASP A 91 19.17 -16.30 -4.85
N GLY A 92 18.25 -15.64 -5.57
CA GLY A 92 18.01 -15.86 -6.99
C GLY A 92 19.23 -15.57 -7.87
N VAL A 93 19.88 -14.41 -7.70
CA VAL A 93 21.09 -14.08 -8.48
C VAL A 93 22.28 -14.93 -8.07
N LYS A 94 22.42 -15.29 -6.78
CA LYS A 94 23.46 -16.20 -6.29
C LYS A 94 23.25 -17.64 -6.77
N SER A 95 22.00 -18.08 -6.95
CA SER A 95 21.70 -19.42 -7.51
C SER A 95 22.09 -19.53 -8.98
N LEU A 96 22.03 -18.44 -9.74
CA LEU A 96 22.49 -18.39 -11.12
C LEU A 96 24.03 -18.42 -11.18
N ASN A 97 24.68 -17.58 -10.39
CA ASN A 97 26.12 -17.55 -10.29
C ASN A 97 26.56 -16.97 -8.95
N LYS A 98 27.38 -17.70 -8.20
CA LYS A 98 27.90 -17.30 -6.89
C LYS A 98 28.71 -15.99 -6.92
N ASN A 99 29.30 -15.64 -8.07
CA ASN A 99 30.06 -14.40 -8.25
C ASN A 99 29.18 -13.18 -8.55
N SER A 100 27.86 -13.37 -8.73
CA SER A 100 26.92 -12.27 -8.88
C SER A 100 26.87 -11.42 -7.61
N LYS A 101 26.67 -10.10 -7.77
CA LYS A 101 26.60 -9.15 -6.67
C LYS A 101 25.25 -8.42 -6.66
N LEU A 102 24.76 -8.11 -5.45
CA LEU A 102 23.60 -7.25 -5.25
C LEU A 102 24.03 -5.98 -4.52
N TYR A 103 23.61 -4.82 -5.04
CA TYR A 103 23.86 -3.51 -4.47
C TYR A 103 22.55 -2.84 -4.08
N GLY A 104 22.43 -2.41 -2.82
CA GLY A 104 21.27 -1.66 -2.34
C GLY A 104 21.53 -0.16 -2.37
N PHE A 105 20.70 0.62 -3.08
CA PHE A 105 20.76 2.07 -3.07
C PHE A 105 20.02 2.62 -1.85
N LEU A 106 20.72 3.44 -1.05
CA LEU A 106 20.24 3.88 0.26
C LEU A 106 19.17 4.97 0.14
N MET A 107 18.14 4.89 1.00
CA MET A 107 17.09 5.90 1.11
C MET A 107 16.28 6.10 -0.19
N GLY A 108 16.09 5.04 -0.96
CA GLY A 108 15.26 5.03 -2.15
C GLY A 108 15.95 5.53 -3.43
N PRO A 109 15.17 6.05 -4.41
CA PRO A 109 15.71 6.48 -5.70
C PRO A 109 16.76 7.61 -5.59
N GLY A 110 16.70 8.42 -4.52
CA GLY A 110 17.71 9.43 -4.22
C GLY A 110 19.12 8.84 -4.08
N GLY A 111 19.24 7.65 -3.49
CA GLY A 111 20.52 6.95 -3.34
C GLY A 111 21.18 6.61 -4.67
N LEU A 112 20.40 6.32 -5.71
CA LEU A 112 20.91 6.11 -7.07
C LEU A 112 21.52 7.41 -7.63
N VAL A 113 20.85 8.54 -7.44
CA VAL A 113 21.28 9.86 -7.94
C VAL A 113 22.49 10.37 -7.16
N ASP A 114 22.51 10.15 -5.84
CA ASP A 114 23.54 10.62 -4.93
C ASP A 114 24.73 9.64 -4.80
N HIS A 115 24.70 8.53 -5.54
CA HIS A 115 25.72 7.45 -5.50
C HIS A 115 25.93 6.87 -4.09
N LYS A 116 24.83 6.74 -3.31
CA LYS A 116 24.83 6.16 -1.96
C LYS A 116 24.32 4.73 -2.01
N TYR A 117 25.19 3.78 -1.74
CA TYR A 117 24.87 2.35 -1.85
C TYR A 117 25.66 1.50 -0.86
N ILE A 118 25.23 0.25 -0.72
CA ILE A 118 25.98 -0.82 -0.04
C ILE A 118 26.02 -2.05 -0.94
N GLU A 119 27.09 -2.83 -0.88
CA GLU A 119 27.13 -4.20 -1.44
C GLU A 119 26.60 -5.16 -0.39
N PHE A 120 25.70 -6.07 -0.77
CA PHE A 120 25.15 -7.08 0.12
C PHE A 120 26.11 -8.28 0.26
N THR A 121 26.28 -8.74 1.51
CA THR A 121 26.93 -10.01 1.85
C THR A 121 25.92 -10.99 2.44
N ASP A 122 26.30 -12.28 2.51
CA ASP A 122 25.43 -13.31 3.09
C ASP A 122 25.06 -12.94 4.52
N GLU A 123 26.04 -12.54 5.35
CA GLU A 123 25.83 -12.18 6.76
C GLU A 123 24.89 -10.99 6.90
N PHE A 124 25.05 -9.97 6.02
CA PHE A 124 24.19 -8.79 6.06
C PHE A 124 22.74 -9.14 5.67
N VAL A 125 22.54 -9.93 4.62
CA VAL A 125 21.22 -10.34 4.16
C VAL A 125 20.51 -11.22 5.20
N ASP A 126 21.25 -12.14 5.85
CA ASP A 126 20.71 -13.05 6.88
C ASP A 126 20.18 -12.31 8.12
N GLU A 127 20.67 -11.08 8.36
CA GLU A 127 20.12 -10.26 9.44
C GLU A 127 18.66 -9.82 9.20
N TYR A 128 18.23 -9.75 7.95
CA TYR A 128 16.92 -9.20 7.56
C TYR A 128 15.92 -10.23 7.05
N ARG A 129 16.29 -11.53 7.01
CA ARG A 129 15.35 -12.59 6.57
C ARG A 129 14.09 -12.61 7.42
N ASN A 130 12.93 -12.55 6.74
CA ASN A 130 11.59 -12.59 7.34
C ASN A 130 11.32 -11.49 8.37
N THR A 131 11.98 -10.34 8.24
CA THR A 131 11.76 -9.17 9.11
C THR A 131 10.84 -8.15 8.42
N GLY A 132 10.17 -7.32 9.22
CA GLY A 132 9.36 -6.21 8.72
C GLY A 132 10.16 -4.93 8.50
N GLY A 133 9.51 -3.92 7.93
CA GLY A 133 10.12 -2.63 7.65
C GLY A 133 10.92 -2.59 6.34
N PHE A 134 11.62 -1.48 6.12
CA PHE A 134 12.50 -1.23 4.97
C PHE A 134 13.90 -0.76 5.41
N ASP A 135 14.26 -1.01 6.65
CA ASP A 135 15.48 -0.51 7.29
C ASP A 135 16.76 -1.19 6.79
N ILE A 136 16.68 -2.23 6.00
CA ILE A 136 17.84 -2.85 5.34
C ILE A 136 18.63 -1.83 4.48
N ILE A 137 17.95 -0.98 3.73
CA ILE A 137 18.55 0.12 2.93
C ILE A 137 17.78 1.44 3.05
N GLY A 138 16.72 1.47 3.85
CA GLY A 138 15.79 2.59 3.89
C GLY A 138 14.97 2.75 2.62
N SER A 139 14.02 3.67 2.62
CA SER A 139 13.22 4.01 1.44
C SER A 139 13.06 5.51 1.28
N GLY A 140 12.73 5.97 0.08
CA GLY A 140 12.50 7.38 -0.23
C GLY A 140 11.48 7.57 -1.34
N ARG A 141 11.06 8.83 -1.51
CA ARG A 141 10.01 9.22 -2.48
C ARG A 141 10.55 10.13 -3.60
N THR A 142 11.88 10.19 -3.78
CA THR A 142 12.47 10.96 -4.88
C THR A 142 11.94 10.44 -6.22
N LYS A 143 11.32 11.30 -7.00
CA LYS A 143 10.93 10.99 -8.38
C LYS A 143 12.12 11.23 -9.30
N LEU A 144 12.36 10.29 -10.18
CA LEU A 144 13.34 10.41 -11.25
C LEU A 144 12.60 10.90 -12.50
N GLU A 145 12.65 12.20 -12.77
CA GLU A 145 11.93 12.85 -13.87
C GLU A 145 12.86 13.66 -14.79
N LYS A 146 14.07 13.99 -14.31
CA LYS A 146 15.02 14.84 -15.04
C LYS A 146 16.09 13.98 -15.70
N GLU A 147 16.47 14.31 -16.93
CA GLU A 147 17.55 13.62 -17.67
C GLU A 147 18.87 13.60 -16.86
N SER A 148 19.18 14.68 -16.14
CA SER A 148 20.37 14.73 -15.27
C SER A 148 20.35 13.67 -14.16
N GLN A 149 19.18 13.31 -13.62
CA GLN A 149 19.04 12.23 -12.63
C GLN A 149 19.26 10.85 -13.28
N PHE A 150 18.76 10.66 -14.50
CA PHE A 150 18.96 9.43 -15.26
C PHE A 150 20.43 9.22 -15.62
N GLU A 151 21.12 10.27 -16.04
CA GLU A 151 22.54 10.23 -16.37
C GLU A 151 23.42 10.03 -15.12
N SER A 152 23.09 10.67 -13.99
CA SER A 152 23.77 10.39 -12.72
C SER A 152 23.58 8.92 -12.31
N GLY A 153 22.37 8.40 -12.43
CA GLY A 153 22.08 7.00 -12.15
C GLY A 153 22.86 6.05 -13.05
N ILE A 154 22.90 6.28 -14.37
CA ILE A 154 23.64 5.37 -15.27
C ILE A 154 25.16 5.43 -15.04
N GLN A 155 25.69 6.55 -14.58
CA GLN A 155 27.11 6.67 -14.24
C GLN A 155 27.48 5.67 -13.14
N ILE A 156 26.78 5.68 -12.01
CA ILE A 156 27.08 4.76 -10.90
C ILE A 156 26.81 3.30 -11.26
N LEU A 157 25.76 3.02 -12.05
CA LEU A 157 25.47 1.66 -12.52
C LEU A 157 26.64 1.11 -13.35
N ARG A 158 27.25 1.94 -14.21
CA ARG A 158 28.43 1.56 -15.01
C ARG A 158 29.68 1.38 -14.15
N GLU A 159 29.92 2.26 -13.19
CA GLU A 159 31.06 2.17 -12.28
C GLU A 159 31.06 0.87 -11.47
N LEU A 160 29.87 0.43 -11.04
CA LEU A 160 29.66 -0.83 -10.30
C LEU A 160 29.48 -2.06 -11.22
N GLY A 161 29.49 -1.87 -12.54
CA GLY A 161 29.22 -2.94 -13.51
C GLY A 161 27.81 -3.53 -13.40
N ILE A 162 26.84 -2.76 -12.88
CA ILE A 162 25.46 -3.19 -12.73
C ILE A 162 24.78 -3.26 -14.09
N LYS A 163 24.15 -4.41 -14.38
CA LYS A 163 23.43 -4.70 -15.63
C LYS A 163 21.92 -4.73 -15.48
N ALA A 164 21.44 -4.77 -14.26
CA ALA A 164 20.00 -4.74 -13.99
C ALA A 164 19.70 -3.93 -12.73
N LEU A 165 18.58 -3.21 -12.73
CA LEU A 165 18.04 -2.45 -11.60
C LEU A 165 16.65 -2.98 -11.26
N VAL A 166 16.42 -3.33 -10.00
CA VAL A 166 15.12 -3.75 -9.48
C VAL A 166 14.54 -2.64 -8.62
N ILE A 167 13.32 -2.21 -8.93
CA ILE A 167 12.61 -1.15 -8.18
C ILE A 167 11.41 -1.76 -7.50
N ILE A 168 11.45 -1.77 -6.16
CA ILE A 168 10.35 -2.22 -5.32
C ILE A 168 9.52 -1.00 -4.94
N GLY A 169 8.25 -0.94 -5.37
CA GLY A 169 7.41 0.19 -5.04
C GLY A 169 5.96 0.09 -5.52
N GLY A 170 5.19 1.12 -5.23
CA GLY A 170 3.79 1.25 -5.66
C GLY A 170 3.66 1.68 -7.13
N ASP A 171 2.49 2.19 -7.48
CA ASP A 171 2.15 2.67 -8.83
C ASP A 171 3.11 3.74 -9.36
N ASP A 172 3.36 4.81 -8.60
CA ASP A 172 4.29 5.88 -9.00
C ASP A 172 5.73 5.36 -9.19
N SER A 173 6.19 4.47 -8.31
CA SER A 173 7.55 3.92 -8.37
C SER A 173 7.74 2.98 -9.56
N ASN A 174 6.73 2.18 -9.88
CA ASN A 174 6.76 1.29 -11.05
C ASN A 174 6.52 2.07 -12.35
N THR A 175 5.77 3.16 -12.33
CA THR A 175 5.74 4.12 -13.45
C THR A 175 7.14 4.67 -13.70
N ASN A 176 7.87 5.07 -12.66
CA ASN A 176 9.27 5.53 -12.76
C ASN A 176 10.21 4.42 -13.26
N ALA A 177 10.00 3.17 -12.83
CA ALA A 177 10.76 2.02 -13.36
C ALA A 177 10.55 1.86 -14.87
N CYS A 178 9.33 2.05 -15.37
CA CYS A 178 9.04 2.00 -16.80
C CYS A 178 9.72 3.15 -17.56
N VAL A 179 9.69 4.37 -17.03
CA VAL A 179 10.39 5.53 -17.63
C VAL A 179 11.89 5.28 -17.72
N LEU A 180 12.51 4.74 -16.66
CA LEU A 180 13.92 4.37 -16.69
C LEU A 180 14.22 3.25 -17.70
N ALA A 181 13.37 2.21 -17.77
CA ALA A 181 13.52 1.13 -18.73
C ALA A 181 13.50 1.66 -20.17
N GLU A 182 12.52 2.53 -20.48
CA GLU A 182 12.39 3.17 -21.78
C GLU A 182 13.63 4.03 -22.11
N TYR A 183 14.07 4.88 -21.16
CA TYR A 183 15.22 5.76 -21.36
C TYR A 183 16.51 4.95 -21.60
N TYR A 184 16.76 3.92 -20.79
CA TYR A 184 17.95 3.09 -20.94
C TYR A 184 17.94 2.25 -22.21
N ALA A 185 16.75 1.79 -22.65
CA ALA A 185 16.58 1.10 -23.93
C ALA A 185 16.84 2.03 -25.12
N ALA A 186 16.26 3.25 -25.10
CA ALA A 186 16.43 4.26 -26.16
C ALA A 186 17.90 4.69 -26.30
N LYS A 187 18.62 4.86 -25.19
CA LYS A 187 20.04 5.22 -25.16
C LYS A 187 20.98 4.00 -25.35
N LYS A 188 20.44 2.77 -25.43
CA LYS A 188 21.21 1.52 -25.57
C LYS A 188 22.26 1.32 -24.48
N TYR A 189 21.91 1.66 -23.22
CA TYR A 189 22.85 1.55 -22.10
C TYR A 189 23.10 0.12 -21.63
N GLY A 190 22.28 -0.85 -22.06
CA GLY A 190 22.45 -2.25 -21.71
C GLY A 190 22.13 -2.55 -20.23
N VAL A 191 21.31 -1.73 -19.58
CA VAL A 191 20.83 -1.94 -18.22
C VAL A 191 19.34 -2.27 -18.28
N GLN A 192 18.97 -3.41 -17.69
CA GLN A 192 17.59 -3.84 -17.54
C GLN A 192 16.94 -3.17 -16.33
N VAL A 193 15.63 -2.92 -16.38
CA VAL A 193 14.87 -2.40 -15.23
C VAL A 193 13.65 -3.27 -15.02
N ILE A 194 13.50 -3.79 -13.79
CA ILE A 194 12.41 -4.66 -13.37
C ILE A 194 11.69 -4.01 -12.18
N GLY A 195 10.36 -3.99 -12.22
CA GLY A 195 9.52 -3.55 -11.10
C GLY A 195 9.06 -4.70 -10.22
N CYS A 196 8.78 -4.42 -8.94
CA CYS A 196 8.08 -5.33 -8.04
C CYS A 196 6.87 -4.61 -7.43
N PRO A 197 5.66 -5.21 -7.45
CA PRO A 197 4.44 -4.56 -7.01
C PRO A 197 4.34 -4.50 -5.48
N LYS A 198 4.47 -3.30 -4.90
CA LYS A 198 4.41 -3.05 -3.48
C LYS A 198 3.31 -2.04 -3.17
N THR A 199 2.32 -2.45 -2.40
CA THR A 199 1.42 -1.55 -1.66
C THR A 199 0.61 -2.34 -0.64
N ILE A 200 0.43 -1.80 0.56
CA ILE A 200 -0.53 -2.38 1.50
C ILE A 200 -1.98 -2.05 1.11
N ASP A 201 -2.20 -1.01 0.29
CA ASP A 201 -3.53 -0.50 -0.03
C ASP A 201 -4.37 -1.44 -0.91
N GLY A 202 -3.74 -2.46 -1.54
CA GLY A 202 -4.42 -3.40 -2.43
C GLY A 202 -4.80 -2.81 -3.80
N ASP A 203 -4.41 -1.58 -4.09
CA ASP A 203 -4.80 -0.82 -5.28
C ASP A 203 -3.93 -1.08 -6.52
N LEU A 204 -2.82 -1.79 -6.38
CA LEU A 204 -1.99 -2.29 -7.48
C LEU A 204 -2.40 -3.74 -7.79
N LYS A 205 -3.53 -3.88 -8.45
CA LYS A 205 -4.19 -5.15 -8.75
C LYS A 205 -4.83 -5.11 -10.14
N ASN A 206 -4.71 -6.22 -10.88
CA ASN A 206 -5.36 -6.42 -12.19
C ASN A 206 -5.41 -7.92 -12.52
N GLU A 207 -5.74 -8.28 -13.75
CA GLU A 207 -5.81 -9.68 -14.20
C GLU A 207 -4.47 -10.45 -14.09
N GLN A 208 -3.35 -9.75 -14.08
CA GLN A 208 -2.01 -10.34 -14.01
C GLN A 208 -1.37 -10.21 -12.62
N ILE A 209 -1.83 -9.26 -11.80
CA ILE A 209 -1.40 -9.04 -10.42
C ILE A 209 -2.62 -9.26 -9.52
N GLU A 210 -2.69 -10.44 -8.93
CA GLU A 210 -3.83 -10.84 -8.08
C GLU A 210 -3.81 -10.09 -6.73
N THR A 211 -2.62 -9.79 -6.24
CA THR A 211 -2.38 -9.02 -5.02
C THR A 211 -1.05 -8.29 -5.10
N SER A 212 -0.93 -7.18 -4.36
CA SER A 212 0.36 -6.53 -4.11
C SER A 212 0.89 -6.94 -2.73
N PHE A 213 2.20 -7.06 -2.58
CA PHE A 213 2.76 -7.54 -1.34
C PHE A 213 2.58 -6.55 -0.18
N GLY A 214 2.46 -7.09 1.01
CA GLY A 214 2.21 -6.38 2.25
C GLY A 214 0.75 -6.18 2.58
N PHE A 215 -0.16 -6.36 1.63
CA PHE A 215 -1.61 -6.28 1.86
C PHE A 215 -2.09 -7.36 2.83
N ASP A 216 -1.71 -8.63 2.58
CA ASP A 216 -2.10 -9.77 3.43
C ASP A 216 -1.68 -9.56 4.90
N THR A 217 -0.41 -9.23 5.12
CA THR A 217 0.11 -9.01 6.48
C THR A 217 -0.52 -7.81 7.15
N ALA A 218 -0.67 -6.68 6.44
CA ALA A 218 -1.29 -5.48 7.01
C ALA A 218 -2.75 -5.76 7.42
N CYS A 219 -3.53 -6.40 6.56
CA CYS A 219 -4.91 -6.76 6.86
C CYS A 219 -5.01 -7.73 8.05
N LYS A 220 -4.18 -8.75 8.11
CA LYS A 220 -4.13 -9.70 9.24
C LYS A 220 -3.75 -9.02 10.55
N THR A 221 -2.76 -8.10 10.52
CA THR A 221 -2.37 -7.32 11.70
C THR A 221 -3.52 -6.45 12.19
N TYR A 222 -4.19 -5.73 11.30
CA TYR A 222 -5.32 -4.90 11.68
C TYR A 222 -6.51 -5.72 12.13
N SER A 223 -6.80 -6.86 11.50
CA SER A 223 -7.89 -7.75 11.88
C SER A 223 -7.68 -8.36 13.28
N GLU A 224 -6.44 -8.71 13.64
CA GLU A 224 -6.11 -9.10 15.01
C GLU A 224 -6.43 -7.99 16.01
N LEU A 225 -5.96 -6.76 15.75
CA LEU A 225 -6.20 -5.61 16.63
C LEU A 225 -7.70 -5.27 16.73
N ILE A 226 -8.44 -5.31 15.61
CA ILE A 226 -9.89 -5.11 15.59
C ILE A 226 -10.58 -6.20 16.43
N GLY A 227 -10.20 -7.46 16.26
CA GLY A 227 -10.74 -8.58 17.04
C GLY A 227 -10.53 -8.40 18.54
N ASN A 228 -9.35 -7.90 18.96
CA ASN A 228 -9.07 -7.60 20.36
C ASN A 228 -9.96 -6.47 20.91
N ILE A 229 -10.16 -5.41 20.12
CA ILE A 229 -11.10 -4.31 20.44
C ILE A 229 -12.54 -4.81 20.51
N GLN A 230 -12.95 -5.67 19.59
CA GLN A 230 -14.28 -6.28 19.61
C GLN A 230 -14.49 -7.17 20.85
N ARG A 231 -13.43 -7.81 21.36
CA ARG A 231 -13.47 -8.51 22.66
C ARG A 231 -13.76 -7.55 23.79
N ASP A 232 -13.07 -6.39 23.84
CA ASP A 232 -13.36 -5.35 24.83
C ASP A 232 -14.78 -4.82 24.68
N CYS A 233 -15.19 -4.52 23.47
CA CYS A 233 -16.55 -4.10 23.14
C CYS A 233 -17.62 -5.02 23.73
N ASN A 234 -17.48 -6.33 23.48
CA ASN A 234 -18.43 -7.33 23.96
C ASN A 234 -18.35 -7.56 25.46
N SER A 235 -17.17 -7.33 26.07
CA SER A 235 -16.96 -7.46 27.52
C SER A 235 -17.48 -6.25 28.29
N ALA A 236 -17.15 -5.04 27.85
CA ALA A 236 -17.50 -3.78 28.52
C ALA A 236 -18.94 -3.32 28.19
N ARG A 237 -19.44 -3.59 27.00
CA ARG A 237 -20.78 -3.27 26.47
C ARG A 237 -21.20 -1.80 26.59
N LYS A 238 -20.22 -0.88 26.45
CA LYS A 238 -20.43 0.56 26.70
C LYS A 238 -19.73 1.52 25.76
N TYR A 239 -18.85 1.04 24.83
CA TYR A 239 -18.06 1.89 23.95
C TYR A 239 -18.39 1.65 22.49
N TRP A 240 -18.34 2.73 21.71
CA TRP A 240 -18.33 2.70 20.25
C TRP A 240 -16.90 3.01 19.79
N HIS A 241 -16.23 2.04 19.18
CA HIS A 241 -14.87 2.19 18.68
C HIS A 241 -14.89 2.60 17.22
N PHE A 242 -14.39 3.79 16.93
CA PHE A 242 -14.18 4.33 15.60
C PHE A 242 -12.74 4.05 15.20
N ILE A 243 -12.55 3.19 14.21
CA ILE A 243 -11.25 2.65 13.84
C ILE A 243 -10.93 3.09 12.42
N LYS A 244 -10.01 4.04 12.28
CA LYS A 244 -9.46 4.44 10.99
C LYS A 244 -8.37 3.44 10.59
N LEU A 245 -8.46 2.91 9.36
CA LEU A 245 -7.53 1.97 8.78
C LEU A 245 -6.73 2.65 7.68
N MET A 246 -5.40 2.46 7.67
CA MET A 246 -4.54 2.95 6.60
C MET A 246 -5.01 2.39 5.25
N GLY A 247 -4.75 3.12 4.17
CA GLY A 247 -5.23 2.83 2.82
C GLY A 247 -5.97 4.03 2.24
N ARG A 248 -5.21 4.94 1.58
CA ARG A 248 -5.77 6.22 1.13
C ARG A 248 -6.55 6.12 -0.17
N SER A 249 -6.05 5.31 -1.09
CA SER A 249 -6.51 5.34 -2.49
C SER A 249 -7.69 4.43 -2.78
N ALA A 250 -8.01 3.49 -1.89
CA ALA A 250 -9.10 2.53 -2.03
C ALA A 250 -9.45 1.91 -0.69
N SER A 251 -10.62 1.30 -0.58
CA SER A 251 -11.14 0.71 0.68
C SER A 251 -10.87 -0.79 0.81
N HIS A 252 -9.89 -1.35 0.07
CA HIS A 252 -9.61 -2.79 0.10
C HIS A 252 -9.26 -3.30 1.51
N ILE A 253 -8.43 -2.55 2.27
CA ILE A 253 -8.07 -2.93 3.64
C ILE A 253 -9.30 -2.93 4.55
N ALA A 254 -10.15 -1.90 4.46
CA ALA A 254 -11.36 -1.81 5.27
C ALA A 254 -12.32 -2.97 4.95
N LEU A 255 -12.50 -3.29 3.65
CA LEU A 255 -13.33 -4.40 3.22
C LEU A 255 -12.79 -5.74 3.71
N GLU A 256 -11.49 -6.01 3.55
CA GLU A 256 -10.86 -7.24 4.02
C GLU A 256 -11.01 -7.40 5.53
N CYS A 257 -10.68 -6.36 6.30
CA CYS A 257 -10.85 -6.37 7.75
C CYS A 257 -12.31 -6.57 8.18
N ALA A 258 -13.27 -6.03 7.40
CA ALA A 258 -14.69 -6.25 7.68
C ALA A 258 -15.12 -7.70 7.43
N LEU A 259 -14.62 -8.33 6.36
CA LEU A 259 -14.87 -9.74 6.08
C LEU A 259 -14.26 -10.67 7.14
N GLU A 260 -13.10 -10.31 7.68
CA GLU A 260 -12.38 -11.05 8.70
C GLU A 260 -13.00 -10.91 10.12
N THR A 261 -13.62 -9.76 10.43
CA THR A 261 -13.99 -9.42 11.82
C THR A 261 -15.46 -9.12 12.04
N GLN A 262 -16.27 -8.93 10.99
CA GLN A 262 -17.71 -8.66 11.01
C GLN A 262 -18.09 -7.50 11.96
N PRO A 263 -17.59 -6.26 11.72
CA PRO A 263 -17.91 -5.09 12.55
C PRO A 263 -19.36 -4.64 12.35
N ASN A 264 -19.88 -3.80 13.26
CA ASN A 264 -21.24 -3.25 13.12
C ASN A 264 -21.35 -2.28 11.94
N VAL A 265 -20.29 -1.53 11.65
CA VAL A 265 -20.22 -0.65 10.48
C VAL A 265 -18.86 -0.80 9.83
N CYS A 266 -18.83 -0.90 8.51
CA CYS A 266 -17.66 -0.65 7.71
C CYS A 266 -18.06 0.30 6.58
N LEU A 267 -17.36 1.42 6.48
CA LEU A 267 -17.55 2.39 5.40
C LEU A 267 -16.68 1.98 4.22
N ILE A 268 -17.27 1.98 3.02
CA ILE A 268 -16.56 1.72 1.76
C ILE A 268 -16.62 2.99 0.93
N SER A 269 -15.47 3.61 0.72
CA SER A 269 -15.36 4.93 0.09
C SER A 269 -15.95 4.94 -1.32
N GLU A 270 -15.71 3.88 -2.08
CA GLU A 270 -16.20 3.72 -3.46
C GLU A 270 -17.73 3.62 -3.53
N GLU A 271 -18.37 3.02 -2.51
CA GLU A 271 -19.83 2.98 -2.42
C GLU A 271 -20.40 4.36 -2.09
N ILE A 272 -19.74 5.10 -1.21
CA ILE A 272 -20.14 6.46 -0.82
C ILE A 272 -20.08 7.39 -2.02
N GLU A 273 -19.00 7.33 -2.82
CA GLU A 273 -18.86 8.09 -4.06
C GLU A 273 -19.92 7.68 -5.10
N HIS A 274 -20.11 6.37 -5.32
CA HIS A 274 -21.07 5.84 -6.29
C HIS A 274 -22.50 6.28 -6.01
N ASN A 275 -22.88 6.32 -4.73
CA ASN A 275 -24.22 6.71 -4.27
C ASN A 275 -24.37 8.22 -4.05
N ASP A 276 -23.37 9.04 -4.42
CA ASP A 276 -23.32 10.51 -4.24
C ASP A 276 -23.67 10.94 -2.80
N MET A 277 -23.18 10.17 -1.81
CA MET A 277 -23.49 10.43 -0.39
C MET A 277 -22.74 11.66 0.12
N SER A 278 -23.46 12.53 0.80
CA SER A 278 -22.88 13.64 1.55
C SER A 278 -22.27 13.16 2.88
N LEU A 279 -21.44 14.00 3.50
CA LEU A 279 -20.92 13.72 4.85
C LEU A 279 -22.06 13.53 5.87
N ASP A 280 -23.16 14.28 5.74
CA ASP A 280 -24.34 14.13 6.62
C ASP A 280 -25.07 12.80 6.40
N ASP A 281 -25.12 12.29 5.17
CA ASP A 281 -25.69 10.96 4.87
C ASP A 281 -24.86 9.85 5.53
N VAL A 282 -23.52 9.93 5.44
CA VAL A 282 -22.62 8.99 6.13
C VAL A 282 -22.82 9.03 7.64
N VAL A 283 -22.85 10.23 8.23
CA VAL A 283 -23.10 10.43 9.66
C VAL A 283 -24.47 9.90 10.07
N THR A 284 -25.50 10.12 9.24
CA THR A 284 -26.87 9.64 9.47
C THR A 284 -26.94 8.11 9.46
N TYR A 285 -26.24 7.47 8.52
CA TYR A 285 -26.15 6.01 8.45
C TYR A 285 -25.53 5.43 9.73
N VAL A 286 -24.38 5.95 10.16
CA VAL A 286 -23.72 5.49 11.40
C VAL A 286 -24.60 5.75 12.62
N ALA A 287 -25.17 6.96 12.75
CA ALA A 287 -26.05 7.33 13.86
C ALA A 287 -27.29 6.43 13.95
N LYS A 288 -27.84 6.02 12.79
CA LYS A 288 -28.96 5.09 12.73
C LYS A 288 -28.58 3.71 13.28
N VAL A 289 -27.44 3.16 12.89
CA VAL A 289 -26.96 1.88 13.45
C VAL A 289 -26.77 1.98 14.96
N VAL A 290 -26.19 3.08 15.45
CA VAL A 290 -26.03 3.33 16.90
C VAL A 290 -27.40 3.37 17.61
N ALA A 291 -28.37 4.06 17.03
CA ALA A 291 -29.70 4.21 17.62
C ALA A 291 -30.49 2.88 17.60
N ASP A 292 -30.45 2.15 16.50
CA ASP A 292 -31.13 0.85 16.35
C ASP A 292 -30.57 -0.17 17.38
N ARG A 293 -29.25 -0.23 17.53
CA ARG A 293 -28.60 -1.10 18.53
C ARG A 293 -28.92 -0.69 19.97
N ALA A 294 -28.97 0.62 20.22
CA ALA A 294 -29.34 1.14 21.54
C ALA A 294 -30.79 0.79 21.91
N ALA A 295 -31.73 0.78 20.95
CA ALA A 295 -33.09 0.34 21.15
C ALA A 295 -33.18 -1.12 21.61
N ASP A 296 -32.24 -1.97 21.13
CA ASP A 296 -32.09 -3.37 21.56
C ASP A 296 -31.21 -3.52 22.82
N GLY A 297 -30.88 -2.42 23.50
CA GLY A 297 -30.06 -2.41 24.73
C GLY A 297 -28.53 -2.49 24.51
N ASN A 298 -28.05 -2.45 23.25
CA ASN A 298 -26.65 -2.57 22.89
C ASN A 298 -26.03 -1.20 22.61
N ASN A 299 -25.46 -0.56 23.65
CA ASN A 299 -24.81 0.75 23.55
C ASN A 299 -23.31 0.65 23.22
N PHE A 300 -22.93 -0.28 22.36
CA PHE A 300 -21.54 -0.55 21.98
C PHE A 300 -21.46 -1.05 20.53
N GLY A 301 -20.30 -0.90 19.94
CA GLY A 301 -20.05 -1.38 18.59
C GLY A 301 -18.71 -0.92 18.01
N THR A 302 -18.41 -1.37 16.80
CA THR A 302 -17.21 -1.01 16.05
C THR A 302 -17.57 -0.43 14.69
N VAL A 303 -16.87 0.64 14.30
CA VAL A 303 -16.98 1.33 13.01
C VAL A 303 -15.62 1.34 12.35
N LEU A 304 -15.48 0.66 11.22
CA LEU A 304 -14.27 0.71 10.40
C LEU A 304 -14.37 1.82 9.36
N ILE A 305 -13.30 2.61 9.25
CA ILE A 305 -13.26 3.82 8.45
C ILE A 305 -12.00 3.78 7.57
N PRO A 306 -12.10 3.76 6.24
CA PRO A 306 -10.94 3.87 5.37
C PRO A 306 -10.31 5.27 5.49
N GLU A 307 -8.98 5.34 5.49
CA GLU A 307 -8.22 6.58 5.62
C GLU A 307 -8.61 7.64 4.58
N GLY A 308 -8.89 7.20 3.36
CA GLY A 308 -9.22 8.07 2.24
C GLY A 308 -10.68 8.53 2.16
N LEU A 309 -11.54 8.13 3.09
CA LEU A 309 -12.99 8.37 3.02
C LEU A 309 -13.38 9.80 2.61
N ILE A 310 -12.70 10.79 3.17
CA ILE A 310 -13.00 12.22 2.94
C ILE A 310 -12.86 12.61 1.46
N GLU A 311 -11.90 12.06 0.75
CA GLU A 311 -11.68 12.34 -0.69
C GLU A 311 -12.82 11.78 -1.56
N PHE A 312 -13.46 10.71 -1.12
CA PHE A 312 -14.54 10.03 -1.84
C PHE A 312 -15.94 10.62 -1.57
N ILE A 313 -16.07 11.54 -0.62
CA ILE A 313 -17.30 12.32 -0.46
C ILE A 313 -17.32 13.37 -1.58
N PRO A 314 -18.26 13.31 -2.56
CA PRO A 314 -18.12 14.04 -3.82
C PRO A 314 -17.93 15.55 -3.67
N ALA A 315 -18.63 16.16 -2.72
CA ALA A 315 -18.49 17.59 -2.45
C ALA A 315 -17.11 17.94 -1.88
N ILE A 316 -16.59 17.12 -0.96
CA ILE A 316 -15.26 17.35 -0.34
C ILE A 316 -14.15 16.98 -1.34
N GLY A 317 -14.33 15.94 -2.15
CA GLY A 317 -13.41 15.58 -3.22
C GLY A 317 -13.23 16.70 -4.25
N LYS A 318 -14.30 17.39 -4.64
CA LYS A 318 -14.24 18.59 -5.51
C LYS A 318 -13.47 19.72 -4.85
N LEU A 319 -13.74 19.99 -3.57
CA LEU A 319 -13.00 20.99 -2.79
C LEU A 319 -11.50 20.64 -2.73
N ILE A 320 -11.12 19.42 -2.40
CA ILE A 320 -9.71 18.98 -2.32
C ILE A 320 -9.01 19.15 -3.67
N LYS A 321 -9.68 18.82 -4.77
CA LYS A 321 -9.15 19.00 -6.12
C LYS A 321 -8.86 20.48 -6.41
N GLU A 322 -9.79 21.37 -6.09
CA GLU A 322 -9.61 22.81 -6.28
C GLU A 322 -8.50 23.36 -5.36
N LEU A 323 -8.41 22.89 -4.11
CA LEU A 323 -7.32 23.25 -3.19
C LEU A 323 -5.95 22.86 -3.76
N ASN A 324 -5.83 21.68 -4.35
CA ASN A 324 -4.59 21.23 -4.98
C ASN A 324 -4.22 22.13 -6.19
N GLU A 325 -5.21 22.56 -6.98
CA GLU A 325 -4.99 23.46 -8.13
C GLU A 325 -4.59 24.88 -7.66
N VAL A 326 -5.30 25.46 -6.70
CA VAL A 326 -5.08 26.83 -6.19
C VAL A 326 -3.74 26.97 -5.47
N LEU A 327 -3.32 25.94 -4.75
CA LEU A 327 -2.07 25.94 -3.97
C LEU A 327 -0.83 25.50 -4.78
N THR A 328 -1.01 25.12 -6.03
CA THR A 328 0.10 24.86 -6.96
C THR A 328 0.44 26.13 -7.73
N ASP A 329 1.74 26.47 -7.83
CA ASP A 329 2.17 27.55 -8.71
C ASP A 329 2.10 27.09 -10.18
N PRO A 330 1.28 27.73 -11.01
CA PRO A 330 1.12 27.31 -12.41
C PRO A 330 2.37 27.49 -13.28
N LYS A 331 3.37 28.25 -12.79
CA LYS A 331 4.63 28.47 -13.51
C LYS A 331 5.66 27.40 -13.23
N THR A 332 5.75 26.95 -11.98
CA THR A 332 6.76 25.98 -11.53
C THR A 332 6.18 24.57 -11.38
N GLY A 333 4.87 24.43 -11.21
CA GLY A 333 4.21 23.18 -10.85
C GLY A 333 4.51 22.70 -9.42
N GLU A 334 5.12 23.56 -8.61
CA GLU A 334 5.45 23.30 -7.20
C GLU A 334 4.43 23.97 -6.28
N SER A 335 4.43 23.58 -5.00
CA SER A 335 3.58 24.21 -3.99
C SER A 335 3.94 25.69 -3.82
N ARG A 336 2.92 26.56 -3.74
CA ARG A 336 3.14 27.99 -3.45
C ARG A 336 3.71 28.18 -2.07
N GLU A 337 4.62 29.15 -1.93
CA GLU A 337 5.12 29.59 -0.65
C GLU A 337 4.30 30.79 -0.13
N PHE A 338 4.09 30.85 1.18
CA PHE A 338 3.33 31.90 1.84
C PHE A 338 4.12 32.45 3.04
N GLU A 339 3.95 33.74 3.34
CA GLU A 339 4.63 34.40 4.46
C GLU A 339 4.18 33.83 5.84
N SER A 340 2.96 33.32 5.93
CA SER A 340 2.43 32.69 7.15
C SER A 340 1.32 31.68 6.82
N LYS A 341 1.01 30.81 7.78
CA LYS A 341 -0.13 29.87 7.71
C LYS A 341 -1.47 30.59 7.55
N ASP A 342 -1.65 31.72 8.22
CA ASP A 342 -2.89 32.48 8.13
C ASP A 342 -3.02 33.20 6.77
N ALA A 343 -1.90 33.64 6.17
CA ALA A 343 -1.88 34.16 4.81
C ALA A 343 -2.27 33.07 3.80
N GLN A 344 -1.80 31.83 3.98
CA GLN A 344 -2.19 30.69 3.15
C GLN A 344 -3.69 30.39 3.25
N VAL A 345 -4.26 30.33 4.44
CA VAL A 345 -5.70 30.11 4.66
C VAL A 345 -6.53 31.23 4.02
N ALA A 346 -6.13 32.48 4.23
CA ALA A 346 -6.81 33.63 3.63
C ALA A 346 -6.74 33.62 2.10
N PHE A 347 -5.59 33.25 1.53
CA PHE A 347 -5.42 33.10 0.10
C PHE A 347 -6.35 32.01 -0.46
N VAL A 348 -6.40 30.83 0.17
CA VAL A 348 -7.30 29.75 -0.23
C VAL A 348 -8.75 30.23 -0.24
N LYS A 349 -9.24 30.82 0.86
CA LYS A 349 -10.63 31.28 0.97
C LYS A 349 -11.02 32.32 -0.08
N SER A 350 -10.06 33.10 -0.55
CA SER A 350 -10.30 34.13 -1.58
C SER A 350 -10.18 33.63 -3.02
N HIS A 351 -9.69 32.40 -3.25
CA HIS A 351 -9.39 31.88 -4.58
C HIS A 351 -10.16 30.61 -4.97
N ILE A 352 -10.90 30.00 -4.04
CA ILE A 352 -11.77 28.85 -4.31
C ILE A 352 -13.18 29.31 -4.69
N ALA A 353 -13.92 28.47 -5.41
CA ALA A 353 -15.29 28.72 -5.81
C ALA A 353 -16.21 28.90 -4.57
N PRO A 354 -17.25 29.76 -4.64
CA PRO A 354 -18.15 30.01 -3.52
C PRO A 354 -18.81 28.76 -2.93
N GLU A 355 -19.16 27.78 -3.77
CA GLU A 355 -19.71 26.50 -3.34
C GLU A 355 -18.72 25.67 -2.54
N ASN A 356 -17.44 25.66 -2.93
CA ASN A 356 -16.37 24.97 -2.22
C ASN A 356 -15.97 25.71 -0.93
N LEU A 357 -16.04 27.04 -0.94
CA LEU A 357 -15.86 27.84 0.27
C LEU A 357 -16.93 27.52 1.33
N ALA A 358 -18.20 27.42 0.92
CA ALA A 358 -19.28 27.05 1.82
C ALA A 358 -19.09 25.64 2.43
N ILE A 359 -18.57 24.68 1.63
CA ILE A 359 -18.23 23.35 2.13
C ILE A 359 -17.07 23.44 3.13
N LEU A 360 -15.99 24.12 2.79
CA LEU A 360 -14.82 24.29 3.66
C LEU A 360 -15.21 24.89 5.02
N GLU A 361 -16.03 25.94 5.02
CA GLU A 361 -16.48 26.63 6.23
C GLU A 361 -17.53 25.82 7.04
N SER A 362 -18.15 24.82 6.45
CA SER A 362 -19.07 23.91 7.14
C SER A 362 -18.35 22.84 7.98
N LEU A 363 -17.06 22.61 7.71
CA LEU A 363 -16.23 21.63 8.41
C LEU A 363 -15.78 22.18 9.78
N PRO A 364 -15.44 21.32 10.75
CA PRO A 364 -14.77 21.75 11.97
C PRO A 364 -13.48 22.52 11.67
N SER A 365 -13.19 23.55 12.48
CA SER A 365 -12.06 24.46 12.25
C SER A 365 -10.70 23.76 12.09
N ASP A 366 -10.50 22.66 12.80
CA ASP A 366 -9.25 21.90 12.73
C ASP A 366 -9.12 21.19 11.38
N VAL A 367 -10.20 20.61 10.86
CA VAL A 367 -10.24 19.96 9.54
C VAL A 367 -10.11 21.01 8.42
N GLU A 368 -10.80 22.15 8.54
CA GLU A 368 -10.65 23.28 7.62
C GLU A 368 -9.18 23.72 7.52
N ARG A 369 -8.51 23.89 8.65
CA ARG A 369 -7.09 24.26 8.66
C ARG A 369 -6.19 23.19 8.10
N GLN A 370 -6.41 21.92 8.41
CA GLN A 370 -5.65 20.79 7.84
C GLN A 370 -5.77 20.74 6.32
N LEU A 371 -6.97 20.90 5.76
CA LEU A 371 -7.20 20.95 4.32
C LEU A 371 -6.44 22.10 3.64
N CYS A 372 -6.36 23.25 4.30
CA CYS A 372 -5.67 24.43 3.75
C CYS A 372 -4.14 24.33 3.88
N LEU A 373 -3.60 23.69 4.93
CA LEU A 373 -2.20 23.85 5.33
C LEU A 373 -1.34 22.62 5.06
N ASP A 374 -1.88 21.41 5.27
CA ASP A 374 -1.07 20.19 5.25
C ASP A 374 -0.95 19.65 3.84
N ARG A 375 0.31 19.45 3.39
CA ARG A 375 0.66 18.94 2.07
C ARG A 375 1.51 17.70 2.16
N ASP A 376 1.26 16.76 1.26
CA ASP A 376 2.14 15.60 1.07
C ASP A 376 3.42 16.03 0.31
N PRO A 377 4.44 15.18 0.22
CA PRO A 377 5.67 15.48 -0.53
C PRO A 377 5.46 15.77 -2.03
N HIS A 378 4.26 15.54 -2.55
CA HIS A 378 3.87 15.80 -3.94
C HIS A 378 3.05 17.09 -4.08
N GLY A 379 2.85 17.84 -2.98
CA GLY A 379 2.12 19.10 -2.96
C GLY A 379 0.59 18.95 -2.89
N ASN A 380 0.05 17.74 -2.79
CA ASN A 380 -1.39 17.52 -2.61
C ASN A 380 -1.81 17.68 -1.14
N VAL A 381 -3.11 17.93 -0.92
CA VAL A 381 -3.69 17.90 0.43
C VAL A 381 -3.32 16.58 1.12
N GLN A 382 -2.74 16.67 2.33
CA GLN A 382 -2.34 15.48 3.08
C GLN A 382 -3.52 14.90 3.86
N VAL A 383 -4.44 14.26 3.17
CA VAL A 383 -5.69 13.71 3.73
C VAL A 383 -5.45 12.70 4.86
N SER A 384 -4.32 11.99 4.81
CA SER A 384 -3.95 11.01 5.86
C SER A 384 -3.83 11.61 7.26
N LEU A 385 -3.54 12.91 7.38
CA LEU A 385 -3.48 13.61 8.68
C LEU A 385 -4.86 13.96 9.25
N ILE A 386 -5.92 13.91 8.42
CA ILE A 386 -7.26 14.21 8.91
C ILE A 386 -7.72 13.10 9.84
N GLU A 387 -8.05 13.45 11.06
CA GLU A 387 -8.57 12.51 12.06
C GLU A 387 -10.06 12.21 11.79
N THR A 388 -10.32 11.53 10.67
CA THR A 388 -11.67 11.22 10.16
C THR A 388 -12.50 10.45 11.19
N GLU A 389 -11.87 9.59 11.99
CA GLU A 389 -12.52 8.84 13.07
C GLU A 389 -13.05 9.76 14.18
N LYS A 390 -12.35 10.83 14.50
CA LYS A 390 -12.80 11.84 15.47
C LYS A 390 -13.87 12.74 14.86
N LEU A 391 -13.69 13.17 13.62
CA LEU A 391 -14.67 13.98 12.89
C LEU A 391 -16.03 13.26 12.85
N LEU A 392 -16.05 12.01 12.36
CA LEU A 392 -17.29 11.25 12.24
C LEU A 392 -17.95 11.02 13.61
N SER A 393 -17.18 10.62 14.61
CA SER A 393 -17.73 10.35 15.95
C SER A 393 -18.34 11.60 16.59
N ALA A 394 -17.70 12.78 16.43
CA ALA A 394 -18.22 14.04 16.95
C ALA A 394 -19.53 14.44 16.24
N MET A 395 -19.59 14.26 14.91
CA MET A 395 -20.81 14.56 14.15
C MET A 395 -21.95 13.58 14.49
N VAL A 396 -21.63 12.30 14.67
CA VAL A 396 -22.60 11.27 15.12
C VAL A 396 -23.12 11.63 16.52
N ALA A 397 -22.25 12.02 17.46
CA ALA A 397 -22.67 12.44 18.79
C ALA A 397 -23.66 13.62 18.72
N LYS A 398 -23.34 14.65 17.93
CA LYS A 398 -24.21 15.81 17.73
C LYS A 398 -25.57 15.43 17.14
N LYS A 399 -25.60 14.52 16.16
CA LYS A 399 -26.84 14.02 15.57
C LYS A 399 -27.67 13.21 16.57
N LEU A 400 -27.04 12.33 17.34
CA LEU A 400 -27.71 11.56 18.40
C LEU A 400 -28.29 12.44 19.51
N GLU A 401 -27.61 13.52 19.87
CA GLU A 401 -28.14 14.53 20.81
C GLU A 401 -29.38 15.23 20.27
N ALA A 402 -29.40 15.59 18.99
CA ALA A 402 -30.60 16.12 18.34
C ALA A 402 -31.75 15.09 18.34
N TRP A 403 -31.48 13.86 17.97
CA TRP A 403 -32.45 12.78 17.99
C TRP A 403 -32.97 12.46 19.39
N LYS A 404 -32.14 12.64 20.41
CA LYS A 404 -32.58 12.48 21.80
C LYS A 404 -33.61 13.54 22.20
N LYS A 405 -33.41 14.78 21.78
CA LYS A 405 -34.38 15.88 21.99
C LYS A 405 -35.71 15.62 21.26
N GLU A 406 -35.63 14.97 20.11
CA GLU A 406 -36.78 14.57 19.30
C GLU A 406 -37.45 13.27 19.79
N GLY A 407 -36.93 12.60 20.80
CA GLY A 407 -37.43 11.30 21.29
C GLY A 407 -37.09 10.10 20.39
N LYS A 408 -36.23 10.27 19.38
CA LYS A 408 -35.83 9.21 18.43
C LYS A 408 -34.67 8.36 18.92
N TYR A 409 -33.92 8.80 19.92
CA TYR A 409 -32.78 8.11 20.50
C TYR A 409 -32.82 8.21 22.04
N ASN A 410 -32.62 7.08 22.71
CA ASN A 410 -32.60 7.05 24.18
C ASN A 410 -31.43 6.24 24.75
N GLY A 411 -30.39 6.05 23.95
CA GLY A 411 -29.20 5.29 24.33
C GLY A 411 -28.10 6.13 25.00
N LYS A 412 -26.97 5.48 25.21
CA LYS A 412 -25.69 6.09 25.61
C LYS A 412 -24.69 5.94 24.48
N PHE A 413 -23.96 7.01 24.16
CA PHE A 413 -22.93 7.01 23.16
C PHE A 413 -21.61 7.49 23.77
N SER A 414 -20.59 6.63 23.75
CA SER A 414 -19.27 6.90 24.29
C SER A 414 -18.21 6.45 23.27
N PRO A 415 -17.73 7.36 22.40
CA PRO A 415 -16.79 6.98 21.34
C PRO A 415 -15.37 6.80 21.87
N GLN A 416 -14.65 5.85 21.30
CA GLN A 416 -13.22 5.63 21.41
C GLN A 416 -12.63 5.68 20.00
N HIS A 417 -11.39 6.18 19.87
CA HIS A 417 -10.76 6.42 18.59
C HIS A 417 -9.48 5.62 18.43
N HIS A 418 -9.29 5.03 17.25
CA HIS A 418 -8.10 4.27 16.92
C HIS A 418 -7.67 4.60 15.49
N PHE A 419 -6.37 4.61 15.26
CA PHE A 419 -5.78 4.62 13.93
C PHE A 419 -4.79 3.47 13.82
N PHE A 420 -5.06 2.54 12.90
CA PHE A 420 -4.16 1.44 12.58
C PHE A 420 -3.44 1.75 11.27
N GLY A 421 -2.13 1.88 11.35
CA GLY A 421 -1.30 2.38 10.27
C GLY A 421 0.08 1.71 10.21
N TYR A 422 1.07 2.32 10.83
CA TYR A 422 2.47 1.90 10.70
C TYR A 422 2.76 0.54 11.34
N GLU A 423 2.03 0.12 12.35
CA GLU A 423 2.13 -1.21 12.98
C GLU A 423 1.88 -2.34 11.97
N GLY A 424 0.88 -2.22 11.10
CA GLY A 424 0.65 -3.18 10.01
C GLY A 424 1.65 -3.01 8.87
N ARG A 425 2.02 -1.76 8.58
CA ARG A 425 2.95 -1.43 7.49
C ARG A 425 4.38 -1.94 7.73
N CYS A 426 4.78 -2.10 8.98
CA CYS A 426 6.13 -2.52 9.39
C CYS A 426 6.13 -3.87 10.12
N ALA A 427 5.02 -4.58 10.18
CA ALA A 427 4.94 -5.91 10.77
C ALA A 427 5.87 -6.90 10.06
N ALA A 428 6.33 -7.92 10.78
CA ALA A 428 6.98 -9.06 10.15
C ALA A 428 5.99 -9.74 9.19
N PRO A 429 6.43 -10.19 8.00
CA PRO A 429 5.50 -10.73 7.01
C PRO A 429 4.80 -11.99 7.51
N SER A 430 3.52 -12.15 7.19
CA SER A 430 2.83 -13.43 7.31
C SER A 430 3.54 -14.50 6.49
N ASN A 431 3.23 -15.78 6.71
CA ASN A 431 3.80 -16.84 5.87
C ASN A 431 3.46 -16.64 4.39
N TYR A 432 2.23 -16.18 4.09
CA TYR A 432 1.82 -15.87 2.74
C TYR A 432 2.69 -14.77 2.11
N ASP A 433 2.84 -13.61 2.76
CA ASP A 433 3.69 -12.53 2.27
C ASP A 433 5.17 -12.91 2.25
N ALA A 434 5.64 -13.72 3.20
CA ALA A 434 7.01 -14.21 3.20
C ALA A 434 7.31 -15.05 1.94
N ASP A 435 6.42 -15.99 1.59
CA ASP A 435 6.52 -16.84 0.41
C ASP A 435 6.36 -16.01 -0.88
N TYR A 436 5.35 -15.13 -0.91
CA TYR A 436 5.02 -14.31 -2.06
C TYR A 436 6.14 -13.31 -2.39
N CYS A 437 6.62 -12.56 -1.39
CA CYS A 437 7.68 -11.58 -1.57
C CYS A 437 9.01 -12.22 -1.98
N TYR A 438 9.37 -13.33 -1.32
CA TYR A 438 10.56 -14.09 -1.68
C TYR A 438 10.48 -14.59 -3.12
N SER A 439 9.30 -15.11 -3.52
CA SER A 439 9.05 -15.55 -4.89
C SER A 439 9.13 -14.40 -5.90
N LEU A 440 8.60 -13.20 -5.58
CA LEU A 440 8.72 -12.02 -6.44
C LEU A 440 10.17 -11.61 -6.68
N GLY A 441 10.98 -11.59 -5.63
CA GLY A 441 12.40 -11.25 -5.73
C GLY A 441 13.19 -12.31 -6.51
N TYR A 442 12.97 -13.58 -6.19
CA TYR A 442 13.60 -14.69 -6.91
C TYR A 442 13.20 -14.71 -8.40
N ASN A 443 11.93 -14.48 -8.70
CA ASN A 443 11.40 -14.35 -10.05
C ASN A 443 12.01 -13.18 -10.82
N ALA A 444 12.27 -12.04 -10.16
CA ALA A 444 12.94 -10.90 -10.77
C ALA A 444 14.35 -11.30 -11.28
N SER A 445 15.09 -12.15 -10.57
CA SER A 445 16.37 -12.67 -11.06
C SER A 445 16.21 -13.47 -12.35
N ARG A 446 15.09 -14.18 -12.50
CA ARG A 446 14.78 -14.97 -13.71
C ARG A 446 14.36 -14.09 -14.89
N LEU A 447 13.65 -12.99 -14.63
CA LEU A 447 13.39 -11.98 -15.66
C LEU A 447 14.71 -11.37 -16.17
N ILE A 448 15.65 -11.09 -15.26
CA ILE A 448 16.96 -10.54 -15.57
C ILE A 448 17.77 -11.55 -16.40
N SER A 449 17.90 -12.81 -15.97
CA SER A 449 18.66 -13.85 -16.71
C SER A 449 18.11 -14.13 -18.11
N ASN A 450 16.81 -13.90 -18.30
CA ASN A 450 16.14 -14.01 -19.60
C ASN A 450 16.10 -12.69 -20.39
N GLY A 451 16.92 -11.70 -20.05
CA GLY A 451 17.11 -10.46 -20.81
C GLY A 451 15.93 -9.50 -20.81
N LYS A 452 14.99 -9.59 -19.85
CA LYS A 452 13.77 -8.78 -19.83
C LYS A 452 14.00 -7.42 -19.18
N THR A 453 13.33 -6.38 -19.71
CA THR A 453 13.35 -5.00 -19.18
C THR A 453 11.99 -4.35 -19.37
N GLY A 454 11.60 -3.43 -18.49
CA GLY A 454 10.28 -2.80 -18.52
C GLY A 454 9.14 -3.71 -18.04
N TYR A 455 9.49 -4.78 -17.34
CA TYR A 455 8.55 -5.74 -16.77
C TYR A 455 8.37 -5.54 -15.26
N MET A 456 7.18 -5.86 -14.78
CA MET A 456 6.92 -6.10 -13.37
C MET A 456 6.98 -7.59 -13.11
N SER A 457 7.71 -7.98 -12.05
CA SER A 457 7.71 -9.36 -11.54
C SER A 457 6.34 -9.70 -10.99
N ILE A 458 5.77 -10.82 -11.40
CA ILE A 458 4.44 -11.27 -10.96
C ILE A 458 4.45 -12.73 -10.52
N ILE A 459 3.57 -13.04 -9.60
CA ILE A 459 3.22 -14.40 -9.17
C ILE A 459 1.69 -14.50 -9.20
N LYS A 460 1.16 -15.51 -9.87
CA LYS A 460 -0.28 -15.77 -10.01
C LYS A 460 -0.67 -17.10 -9.40
N ASN A 461 -1.97 -17.38 -9.38
CA ASN A 461 -2.57 -18.57 -8.78
C ASN A 461 -2.30 -18.65 -7.26
N THR A 462 -2.31 -17.50 -6.61
CA THR A 462 -1.84 -17.33 -5.22
C THR A 462 -2.81 -17.87 -4.17
N THR A 463 -4.01 -18.27 -4.57
CA THR A 463 -4.96 -19.03 -3.72
C THR A 463 -4.60 -20.51 -3.58
N ALA A 464 -3.75 -21.03 -4.47
CA ALA A 464 -3.24 -22.39 -4.41
C ALA A 464 -2.00 -22.49 -3.49
N PRO A 465 -1.53 -23.69 -3.14
CA PRO A 465 -0.24 -23.88 -2.48
C PRO A 465 0.92 -23.24 -3.28
N ALA A 466 1.91 -22.68 -2.61
CA ALA A 466 3.01 -21.94 -3.25
C ALA A 466 3.75 -22.71 -4.37
N ALA A 467 3.84 -24.04 -4.25
CA ALA A 467 4.43 -24.88 -5.29
C ALA A 467 3.67 -24.84 -6.64
N GLU A 468 2.39 -24.48 -6.61
CA GLU A 468 1.51 -24.40 -7.79
C GLU A 468 1.38 -22.97 -8.33
N TRP A 469 2.03 -22.00 -7.69
CA TRP A 469 2.02 -20.62 -8.15
C TRP A 469 2.71 -20.50 -9.51
N ILE A 470 2.27 -19.54 -10.30
CA ILE A 470 2.77 -19.25 -11.65
C ILE A 470 3.63 -17.99 -11.59
N ALA A 471 4.92 -18.16 -11.86
CA ALA A 471 5.88 -17.06 -11.89
C ALA A 471 6.02 -16.51 -13.30
N GLY A 472 6.20 -15.19 -13.44
CA GLY A 472 6.35 -14.56 -14.73
C GLY A 472 6.57 -13.06 -14.67
N GLY A 473 6.25 -12.37 -15.76
CA GLY A 473 6.38 -10.92 -15.89
C GLY A 473 5.29 -10.31 -16.75
N VAL A 474 4.85 -9.13 -16.37
CA VAL A 474 3.90 -8.31 -17.12
C VAL A 474 4.57 -6.99 -17.53
N PRO A 475 4.44 -6.55 -18.81
CA PRO A 475 4.94 -5.24 -19.21
C PRO A 475 4.28 -4.13 -18.40
N ILE A 476 5.06 -3.22 -17.81
CA ILE A 476 4.51 -2.17 -16.96
C ILE A 476 3.58 -1.25 -17.77
N THR A 477 3.89 -1.02 -19.04
CA THR A 477 3.05 -0.22 -19.94
C THR A 477 1.64 -0.76 -20.12
N MET A 478 1.42 -2.08 -19.96
CA MET A 478 0.09 -2.69 -20.03
C MET A 478 -0.87 -2.13 -18.99
N MET A 479 -0.37 -1.70 -17.84
CA MET A 479 -1.17 -1.21 -16.71
C MET A 479 -1.41 0.30 -16.73
N MET A 480 -0.89 1.01 -17.75
CA MET A 480 -0.87 2.47 -17.79
C MET A 480 -2.07 3.09 -18.50
N ASN A 481 -2.40 4.29 -18.07
CA ASN A 481 -3.24 5.27 -18.75
C ASN A 481 -2.64 6.66 -18.58
N MET A 482 -3.26 7.67 -19.19
CA MET A 482 -2.90 9.09 -18.99
C MET A 482 -3.84 9.71 -17.96
N GLU A 483 -3.27 10.35 -16.94
CA GLU A 483 -4.02 11.11 -15.93
C GLU A 483 -3.49 12.54 -15.84
N ARG A 484 -4.39 13.47 -15.53
CA ARG A 484 -3.99 14.84 -15.26
C ARG A 484 -3.43 14.96 -13.84
N ARG A 485 -2.12 15.23 -13.75
CA ARG A 485 -1.41 15.46 -12.48
C ARG A 485 -0.59 16.74 -12.57
N ASN A 486 -0.73 17.62 -11.57
CA ASN A 486 -0.04 18.91 -11.51
C ASN A 486 -0.21 19.71 -12.82
N GLY A 487 -1.44 19.78 -13.35
CA GLY A 487 -1.78 20.53 -14.55
C GLY A 487 -1.36 19.91 -15.89
N ALA A 488 -0.61 18.81 -15.90
CA ALA A 488 -0.14 18.10 -17.10
C ALA A 488 -0.70 16.68 -17.20
N MET A 489 -0.86 16.18 -18.43
CA MET A 489 -1.16 14.77 -18.67
C MET A 489 0.11 13.94 -18.46
N LYS A 490 0.06 12.98 -17.54
CA LYS A 490 1.19 12.09 -17.21
C LYS A 490 0.79 10.62 -17.32
N PRO A 491 1.70 9.75 -17.80
CA PRO A 491 1.46 8.31 -17.75
C PRO A 491 1.51 7.84 -16.29
N VAL A 492 0.54 7.02 -15.90
CA VAL A 492 0.44 6.45 -14.55
C VAL A 492 -0.10 5.02 -14.64
N ILE A 493 0.30 4.17 -13.71
CA ILE A 493 -0.34 2.87 -13.51
C ILE A 493 -1.74 3.11 -12.93
N ARG A 494 -2.76 2.54 -13.57
CA ARG A 494 -4.14 2.68 -13.15
C ARG A 494 -4.37 1.94 -11.84
N LYS A 495 -4.94 2.64 -10.86
CA LYS A 495 -5.28 2.06 -9.56
C LYS A 495 -6.55 1.21 -9.64
N ALA A 496 -6.55 0.11 -8.91
CA ALA A 496 -7.72 -0.72 -8.73
C ALA A 496 -8.51 -0.26 -7.49
N LEU A 497 -9.75 0.15 -7.72
CA LEU A 497 -10.69 0.48 -6.65
C LEU A 497 -11.48 -0.77 -6.23
N VAL A 498 -12.16 -0.72 -5.09
CA VAL A 498 -13.10 -1.77 -4.68
C VAL A 498 -14.23 -1.84 -5.71
N ARG A 499 -14.41 -3.01 -6.30
CA ARG A 499 -15.48 -3.25 -7.27
C ARG A 499 -16.79 -3.55 -6.55
N LEU A 500 -17.76 -2.66 -6.69
CA LEU A 500 -19.09 -2.83 -6.08
C LEU A 500 -19.89 -3.99 -6.70
N ASP A 501 -19.54 -4.41 -7.91
CA ASP A 501 -20.05 -5.59 -8.58
C ASP A 501 -19.22 -6.87 -8.31
N GLY A 502 -18.10 -6.74 -7.57
CA GLY A 502 -17.20 -7.84 -7.21
C GLY A 502 -17.75 -8.74 -6.09
N ALA A 503 -17.31 -9.99 -6.07
CA ALA A 503 -17.77 -10.98 -5.08
C ALA A 503 -17.47 -10.56 -3.62
N PRO A 504 -16.30 -9.99 -3.25
CA PRO A 504 -16.04 -9.57 -1.87
C PRO A 504 -17.02 -8.50 -1.39
N PHE A 505 -17.26 -7.46 -2.20
CA PHE A 505 -18.22 -6.41 -1.83
C PHE A 505 -19.66 -6.93 -1.78
N LYS A 506 -20.07 -7.76 -2.73
CA LYS A 506 -21.42 -8.38 -2.72
C LYS A 506 -21.65 -9.23 -1.47
N TYR A 507 -20.64 -10.00 -1.07
CA TYR A 507 -20.74 -10.76 0.18
C TYR A 507 -20.88 -9.84 1.39
N PHE A 508 -20.04 -8.82 1.52
CA PHE A 508 -20.18 -7.80 2.56
C PHE A 508 -21.56 -7.13 2.56
N ALA A 509 -22.02 -6.65 1.40
CA ALA A 509 -23.30 -5.98 1.26
C ALA A 509 -24.50 -6.87 1.65
N ALA A 510 -24.41 -8.18 1.40
CA ALA A 510 -25.45 -9.13 1.76
C ALA A 510 -25.54 -9.42 3.27
N HIS A 511 -24.46 -9.19 4.02
CA HIS A 511 -24.37 -9.55 5.44
C HIS A 511 -24.30 -8.34 6.39
N ARG A 512 -23.94 -7.15 5.89
CA ARG A 512 -23.69 -5.98 6.74
C ARG A 512 -24.86 -5.53 7.59
N ASP A 513 -26.10 -5.73 7.12
CA ASP A 513 -27.31 -5.35 7.88
C ASP A 513 -27.51 -6.25 9.11
N GLU A 514 -27.15 -7.53 8.98
CA GLU A 514 -27.11 -8.45 10.11
C GLU A 514 -26.00 -8.07 11.10
N TRP A 515 -24.80 -7.77 10.59
CA TRP A 515 -23.66 -7.34 11.43
C TRP A 515 -23.93 -6.01 12.12
N ALA A 516 -24.60 -5.08 11.43
CA ALA A 516 -24.99 -3.79 12.01
C ALA A 516 -25.89 -3.96 13.22
N LYS A 517 -26.86 -4.87 13.14
CA LYS A 517 -27.86 -5.11 14.17
C LYS A 517 -27.33 -6.01 15.29
N ASN A 518 -26.70 -7.11 14.93
CA ASN A 518 -26.26 -8.17 15.84
C ASN A 518 -24.79 -8.02 16.22
N THR A 519 -24.36 -8.74 17.25
CA THR A 519 -22.95 -8.86 17.62
C THR A 519 -22.38 -10.12 16.98
N CYS A 520 -21.98 -10.01 15.71
CA CYS A 520 -21.49 -11.12 14.89
C CYS A 520 -19.96 -11.25 14.88
N TYR A 521 -19.26 -10.62 15.81
CA TYR A 521 -17.81 -10.48 15.84
C TYR A 521 -17.05 -11.79 15.67
N VAL A 522 -16.07 -11.77 14.76
CA VAL A 522 -15.07 -12.81 14.59
C VAL A 522 -13.76 -12.32 15.19
N TYR A 523 -13.06 -13.18 15.91
CA TYR A 523 -11.80 -12.88 16.58
C TYR A 523 -10.69 -13.68 15.90
N PRO A 524 -9.98 -13.13 14.90
CA PRO A 524 -9.01 -13.89 14.11
C PRO A 524 -7.83 -14.43 14.94
N GLY A 525 -7.47 -13.72 16.02
CA GLY A 525 -6.29 -14.04 16.83
C GLY A 525 -4.98 -13.57 16.18
N PRO A 526 -3.84 -13.82 16.84
CA PRO A 526 -2.55 -13.31 16.42
C PRO A 526 -2.00 -14.03 15.19
N ILE A 527 -1.32 -13.28 14.33
CA ILE A 527 -0.67 -13.82 13.12
C ILE A 527 0.46 -14.79 13.49
N GLN A 528 1.22 -14.48 14.55
CA GLN A 528 2.39 -15.22 15.00
C GLN A 528 2.39 -15.33 16.52
N TYR A 529 1.63 -16.26 17.04
CA TYR A 529 1.53 -16.47 18.49
C TYR A 529 2.41 -17.63 19.02
N TRP A 530 2.93 -18.45 18.14
CA TRP A 530 3.77 -19.59 18.47
C TRP A 530 5.26 -19.25 18.26
N GLY A 531 6.10 -19.85 19.08
CA GLY A 531 7.54 -19.63 19.02
C GLY A 531 8.28 -20.47 20.05
N PRO A 532 9.56 -20.21 20.28
CA PRO A 532 10.33 -20.84 21.32
C PRO A 532 9.70 -20.61 22.70
N SER A 533 9.67 -21.68 23.55
CA SER A 533 9.03 -21.61 24.87
C SER A 533 9.68 -20.57 25.79
N GLU A 534 10.98 -20.34 25.63
CA GLU A 534 11.73 -19.31 26.35
C GLU A 534 11.30 -17.86 26.00
N VAL A 535 10.41 -17.68 25.02
CA VAL A 535 9.80 -16.39 24.65
C VAL A 535 8.30 -16.41 24.89
N CYS A 536 7.62 -17.46 24.43
CA CYS A 536 6.15 -17.52 24.45
C CYS A 536 5.60 -17.92 25.84
N ASP A 537 6.36 -18.68 26.62
CA ASP A 537 5.93 -19.22 27.90
C ASP A 537 6.51 -18.43 29.09
N GLN A 538 7.23 -17.34 28.86
CA GLN A 538 7.86 -16.54 29.92
C GLN A 538 6.90 -15.52 30.54
N CYS A 539 7.16 -15.16 31.81
CA CYS A 539 6.50 -14.04 32.46
C CYS A 539 6.89 -12.70 31.80
N THR A 540 6.23 -11.61 32.19
CA THR A 540 6.62 -10.27 31.73
C THR A 540 8.05 -9.95 32.20
N LYS A 541 8.76 -9.19 31.36
CA LYS A 541 10.13 -8.80 31.66
C LYS A 541 10.27 -7.96 32.93
N THR A 542 9.26 -7.14 33.22
CA THR A 542 9.21 -6.36 34.46
C THR A 542 9.20 -7.28 35.67
N LEU A 543 8.34 -8.32 35.68
CA LEU A 543 8.27 -9.27 36.76
C LEU A 543 9.58 -10.05 36.90
N ALA A 544 10.19 -10.47 35.78
CA ALA A 544 11.49 -11.16 35.84
C ALA A 544 12.56 -10.28 36.50
N LEU A 545 12.66 -9.01 36.12
CA LEU A 545 13.62 -8.07 36.71
C LEU A 545 13.34 -7.73 38.18
N GLU A 546 12.09 -7.81 38.64
CA GLU A 546 11.73 -7.64 40.05
C GLU A 546 12.14 -8.83 40.93
N GLN A 547 12.41 -9.97 40.34
CA GLN A 547 12.80 -11.20 41.01
C GLN A 547 14.33 -11.43 40.99
N GLU A 548 15.09 -10.67 40.24
CA GLU A 548 16.56 -10.63 40.29
C GLU A 548 17.08 -9.87 41.51
#